data_0ea9b9d11c3a966279a695c246c71817
#
_entry.id   0ea9b9d11c3a966279a695c246c71817
#
_cell.length_a   1.000
_cell.length_b   1.000
_cell.length_c   1.000
_cell.angle_alpha   90.00
_cell.angle_beta   90.00
_cell.angle_gamma   90.00
#
_symmetry.space_group_name_H-M   'P 1'
#
loop_
_entity.id
_entity.type
_entity.pdbx_description
1 polymer ?
#
loop_
_entity_poly.entity_id
_entity_poly.type
_entity_poly.pdbx_seq_one_letter_code
_entity_poly.pdbx_strand_id
1 'polypeptide(L)'
;MRPLKNPIKATGHLQILYGNLAQGGSVAKISGKEGEFFKGTARVFDGEQHFIDGIESGRLHAGDVAVIRNIGPVGGPGMPEMLKPTSALIGAGLGKSCALITDGRFSGGTHGFVVGHIVPEAVEGGLIGLVEDDDIIEIDAVNNSISLKVSDEEIAKRRANYQKPTPKAVSYTHL
;
A
#
# COMPACT_ATOMS: atom_id res chain seq x y z
N MET A 1 -13.75 -3.06 31.87
CA MET A 1 -13.99 -3.58 30.51
C MET A 1 -15.47 -3.40 30.18
N ARG A 2 -15.83 -3.03 28.94
CA ARG A 2 -17.22 -3.03 28.49
C ARG A 2 -17.61 -4.43 27.97
N PRO A 3 -18.86 -4.87 28.16
CA PRO A 3 -19.31 -6.15 27.62
C PRO A 3 -19.43 -6.09 26.09
N LEU A 4 -19.35 -7.25 25.43
CA LEU A 4 -19.48 -7.34 23.95
C LEU A 4 -20.79 -6.74 23.41
N LYS A 5 -21.85 -6.74 24.20
CA LYS A 5 -23.15 -6.11 23.82
C LYS A 5 -23.12 -4.58 23.84
N ASN A 6 -22.09 -3.96 24.42
CA ASN A 6 -21.91 -2.51 24.47
C ASN A 6 -20.42 -2.17 24.31
N PRO A 7 -19.85 -2.41 23.12
CA PRO A 7 -18.42 -2.16 22.86
C PRO A 7 -18.14 -0.66 22.83
N ILE A 8 -16.88 -0.28 23.02
CA ILE A 8 -16.43 1.10 22.87
C ILE A 8 -16.59 1.57 21.40
N LYS A 9 -16.38 0.62 20.46
CA LYS A 9 -16.52 0.83 19.01
C LYS A 9 -17.13 -0.44 18.42
N ALA A 10 -18.10 -0.29 17.51
CA ALA A 10 -18.77 -1.42 16.89
C ALA A 10 -17.87 -2.24 15.96
N THR A 11 -16.90 -1.56 15.32
CA THR A 11 -15.96 -2.16 14.37
C THR A 11 -14.52 -1.91 14.81
N GLY A 12 -13.59 -2.77 14.40
CA GLY A 12 -12.16 -2.57 14.60
C GLY A 12 -11.57 -1.49 13.67
N HIS A 13 -10.27 -1.24 13.82
CA HIS A 13 -9.50 -0.35 12.93
C HIS A 13 -8.91 -1.08 11.72
N LEU A 14 -8.95 -2.40 11.72
CA LEU A 14 -8.51 -3.23 10.60
C LEU A 14 -9.70 -3.59 9.74
N GLN A 15 -9.57 -3.35 8.46
CA GLN A 15 -10.58 -3.67 7.44
C GLN A 15 -9.94 -4.46 6.31
N ILE A 16 -10.70 -5.35 5.71
CA ILE A 16 -10.27 -6.07 4.53
C ILE A 16 -10.87 -5.37 3.33
N LEU A 17 -10.01 -4.86 2.43
CA LEU A 17 -10.45 -4.23 1.21
C LEU A 17 -10.23 -5.17 0.02
N TYR A 18 -11.16 -5.13 -0.92
CA TYR A 18 -11.13 -5.88 -2.17
C TYR A 18 -11.23 -4.93 -3.37
N GLY A 19 -10.90 -5.40 -4.55
CA GLY A 19 -11.01 -4.65 -5.79
C GLY A 19 -10.01 -5.14 -6.82
N ASN A 20 -9.89 -4.40 -7.92
CA ASN A 20 -8.95 -4.80 -8.98
C ASN A 20 -7.49 -4.77 -8.51
N LEU A 21 -7.13 -3.88 -7.58
CA LEU A 21 -5.79 -3.86 -6.95
C LEU A 21 -5.57 -4.99 -5.95
N ALA A 22 -6.63 -5.51 -5.34
CA ALA A 22 -6.55 -6.50 -4.26
C ALA A 22 -7.62 -7.58 -4.46
N GLN A 23 -7.50 -8.36 -5.52
CA GLN A 23 -8.46 -9.44 -5.85
C GLN A 23 -8.49 -10.53 -4.76
N GLY A 24 -7.34 -10.83 -4.15
CA GLY A 24 -7.21 -11.73 -3.01
C GLY A 24 -7.41 -11.05 -1.65
N GLY A 25 -7.69 -9.76 -1.65
CA GLY A 25 -7.85 -8.93 -0.46
C GLY A 25 -6.59 -8.14 -0.09
N SER A 26 -6.78 -7.20 0.81
CA SER A 26 -5.72 -6.39 1.43
C SER A 26 -6.13 -6.00 2.83
N VAL A 27 -5.18 -5.61 3.68
CA VAL A 27 -5.43 -5.17 5.05
C VAL A 27 -5.25 -3.67 5.15
N ALA A 28 -6.34 -2.96 5.40
CA ALA A 28 -6.33 -1.53 5.66
C ALA A 28 -6.37 -1.24 7.17
N LYS A 29 -5.56 -0.28 7.60
CA LYS A 29 -5.62 0.28 8.94
C LYS A 29 -6.16 1.70 8.84
N ILE A 30 -7.48 1.83 8.93
CA ILE A 30 -8.19 3.09 8.81
C ILE A 30 -8.95 3.34 10.11
N SER A 31 -8.52 4.36 10.86
CA SER A 31 -9.09 4.66 12.17
C SER A 31 -10.39 5.46 12.08
N GLY A 32 -10.67 6.02 10.91
CA GLY A 32 -11.77 6.96 10.65
C GLY A 32 -11.46 8.41 11.04
N LYS A 33 -10.32 8.67 11.68
CA LYS A 33 -9.87 10.05 11.99
C LYS A 33 -9.35 10.78 10.76
N GLU A 34 -8.86 10.03 9.80
CA GLU A 34 -8.31 10.48 8.52
C GLU A 34 -9.38 10.56 7.42
N GLY A 35 -10.63 10.18 7.74
CA GLY A 35 -11.72 9.97 6.80
C GLY A 35 -11.90 8.49 6.44
N GLU A 36 -12.84 8.19 5.59
CA GLU A 36 -13.19 6.84 5.15
C GLU A 36 -13.02 6.63 3.64
N PHE A 37 -12.65 7.70 2.94
CA PHE A 37 -12.42 7.68 1.49
C PHE A 37 -11.15 8.48 1.16
N PHE A 38 -10.32 7.91 0.29
CA PHE A 38 -9.14 8.57 -0.25
C PHE A 38 -9.06 8.32 -1.77
N LYS A 39 -8.84 9.39 -2.51
CA LYS A 39 -8.56 9.33 -3.95
C LYS A 39 -7.34 10.18 -4.23
N GLY A 40 -6.36 9.59 -4.89
CA GLY A 40 -5.11 10.29 -5.14
C GLY A 40 -4.35 9.74 -6.34
N THR A 41 -3.28 10.45 -6.65
CA THR A 41 -2.37 10.17 -7.75
C THR A 41 -1.27 9.22 -7.27
N ALA A 42 -1.05 8.13 -7.97
CA ALA A 42 -0.02 7.16 -7.64
C ALA A 42 1.39 7.73 -7.81
N ARG A 43 2.26 7.44 -6.83
CA ARG A 43 3.72 7.58 -6.92
C ARG A 43 4.33 6.25 -6.57
N VAL A 44 5.03 5.66 -7.54
CA VAL A 44 5.47 4.26 -7.47
C VAL A 44 6.92 4.14 -7.01
N PHE A 45 7.13 3.22 -6.06
CA PHE A 45 8.42 2.97 -5.45
C PHE A 45 8.69 1.46 -5.38
N ASP A 46 9.82 1.02 -5.93
CA ASP A 46 10.23 -0.38 -5.91
C ASP A 46 11.01 -0.70 -4.62
N GLY A 47 10.27 -0.82 -3.52
CA GLY A 47 10.78 -1.13 -2.19
C GLY A 47 10.98 0.09 -1.28
N GLU A 48 11.32 -0.21 -0.03
CA GLU A 48 11.39 0.77 1.06
C GLU A 48 12.42 1.88 0.82
N GLN A 49 13.63 1.52 0.38
CA GLN A 49 14.70 2.51 0.18
C GLN A 49 14.34 3.51 -0.92
N HIS A 50 13.81 3.04 -2.06
CA HIS A 50 13.39 3.92 -3.13
C HIS A 50 12.29 4.90 -2.68
N PHE A 51 11.41 4.46 -1.77
CA PHE A 51 10.41 5.36 -1.17
C PHE A 51 11.07 6.43 -0.28
N ILE A 52 12.04 6.07 0.57
CA ILE A 52 12.75 7.03 1.42
C ILE A 52 13.47 8.08 0.56
N ASP A 53 14.20 7.64 -0.46
CA ASP A 53 14.87 8.55 -1.42
C ASP A 53 13.87 9.47 -2.13
N GLY A 54 12.67 8.94 -2.43
CA GLY A 54 11.57 9.70 -3.02
C GLY A 54 11.01 10.79 -2.10
N ILE A 55 10.89 10.53 -0.80
CA ILE A 55 10.51 11.53 0.20
C ILE A 55 11.58 12.62 0.28
N GLU A 56 12.85 12.25 0.39
CA GLU A 56 13.97 13.20 0.51
C GLU A 56 14.11 14.09 -0.73
N SER A 57 13.85 13.55 -1.91
CA SER A 57 13.86 14.30 -3.17
C SER A 57 12.57 15.10 -3.46
N GLY A 58 11.57 15.03 -2.57
CA GLY A 58 10.32 15.76 -2.74
C GLY A 58 9.41 15.22 -3.85
N ARG A 59 9.54 13.94 -4.19
CA ARG A 59 8.72 13.29 -5.24
C ARG A 59 7.27 13.05 -4.83
N LEU A 60 6.97 13.07 -3.53
CA LEU A 60 5.64 12.84 -2.98
C LEU A 60 5.02 14.16 -2.50
N HIS A 61 3.75 14.39 -2.85
CA HIS A 61 3.00 15.60 -2.52
C HIS A 61 1.69 15.27 -1.80
N ALA A 62 1.11 16.26 -1.16
CA ALA A 62 -0.21 16.11 -0.55
C ALA A 62 -1.26 15.69 -1.59
N GLY A 63 -2.05 14.68 -1.27
CA GLY A 63 -3.04 14.08 -2.17
C GLY A 63 -2.53 12.87 -2.95
N ASP A 64 -1.24 12.54 -2.87
CA ASP A 64 -0.70 11.36 -3.54
C ASP A 64 -0.98 10.05 -2.79
N VAL A 65 -0.96 8.95 -3.53
CA VAL A 65 -0.92 7.58 -3.04
C VAL A 65 0.46 7.01 -3.29
N ALA A 66 1.24 6.83 -2.24
CA ALA A 66 2.52 6.15 -2.33
C ALA A 66 2.30 4.64 -2.50
N VAL A 67 2.83 4.08 -3.59
CA VAL A 67 2.76 2.66 -3.92
C VAL A 67 4.13 2.04 -3.72
N ILE A 68 4.30 1.29 -2.62
CA ILE A 68 5.56 0.57 -2.34
C ILE A 68 5.35 -0.89 -2.71
N ARG A 69 6.01 -1.37 -3.75
CA ARG A 69 5.81 -2.70 -4.31
C ARG A 69 7.08 -3.55 -4.32
N ASN A 70 6.94 -4.83 -4.71
CA ASN A 70 8.02 -5.82 -4.77
C ASN A 70 8.63 -6.15 -3.40
N ILE A 71 7.82 -6.11 -2.35
CA ILE A 71 8.21 -6.40 -0.98
C ILE A 71 7.21 -7.34 -0.26
N GLY A 72 6.37 -7.99 -1.04
CA GLY A 72 5.52 -9.08 -0.58
C GLY A 72 6.31 -10.35 -0.24
N PRO A 73 5.63 -11.45 0.12
CA PRO A 73 6.28 -12.70 0.57
C PRO A 73 7.31 -13.28 -0.40
N VAL A 74 7.08 -13.16 -1.71
CA VAL A 74 7.98 -13.66 -2.76
C VAL A 74 8.94 -12.58 -3.24
N GLY A 75 8.46 -11.35 -3.45
CA GLY A 75 9.27 -10.24 -3.96
C GLY A 75 10.26 -9.67 -2.96
N GLY A 76 9.89 -9.69 -1.68
CA GLY A 76 10.73 -9.27 -0.55
C GLY A 76 10.87 -10.40 0.46
N PRO A 77 11.80 -11.35 0.26
CA PRO A 77 11.95 -12.53 1.12
C PRO A 77 12.03 -12.16 2.60
N GLY A 78 11.24 -12.87 3.43
CA GLY A 78 11.09 -12.57 4.84
C GLY A 78 10.08 -11.47 5.14
N MET A 79 9.54 -10.79 4.11
CA MET A 79 8.50 -9.76 4.21
C MET A 79 8.72 -8.85 5.44
N PRO A 80 9.82 -8.10 5.47
CA PRO A 80 10.20 -7.31 6.65
C PRO A 80 9.12 -6.30 7.01
N GLU A 81 8.96 -6.07 8.30
CA GLU A 81 8.04 -5.06 8.78
C GLU A 81 8.58 -3.65 8.48
N MET A 82 7.83 -2.89 7.70
CA MET A 82 8.24 -1.52 7.35
C MET A 82 7.83 -0.53 8.43
N LEU A 83 8.82 0.02 9.12
CA LEU A 83 8.66 1.08 10.12
C LEU A 83 9.01 2.45 9.53
N LYS A 84 10.07 2.51 8.73
CA LYS A 84 10.60 3.76 8.20
C LYS A 84 9.65 4.52 7.28
N PRO A 85 8.92 3.88 6.32
CA PRO A 85 8.08 4.62 5.38
C PRO A 85 7.03 5.49 6.06
N THR A 86 6.32 4.95 7.04
CA THR A 86 5.29 5.72 7.75
C THR A 86 5.87 6.83 8.61
N SER A 87 7.03 6.58 9.25
CA SER A 87 7.74 7.60 10.02
C SER A 87 8.28 8.72 9.13
N ALA A 88 8.85 8.38 7.96
CA ALA A 88 9.33 9.35 6.99
C ALA A 88 8.19 10.21 6.43
N LEU A 89 7.03 9.59 6.11
CA LEU A 89 5.85 10.30 5.66
C LEU A 89 5.34 11.31 6.70
N ILE A 90 5.30 10.91 7.97
CA ILE A 90 4.92 11.79 9.08
C ILE A 90 5.96 12.89 9.26
N GLY A 91 7.26 12.56 9.24
CA GLY A 91 8.35 13.52 9.35
C GLY A 91 8.35 14.59 8.25
N ALA A 92 7.94 14.23 7.04
CA ALA A 92 7.75 15.14 5.91
C ALA A 92 6.46 15.98 5.99
N GLY A 93 5.63 15.79 7.03
CA GLY A 93 4.35 16.49 7.18
C GLY A 93 3.22 15.94 6.30
N LEU A 94 3.45 14.82 5.60
CA LEU A 94 2.51 14.23 4.62
C LEU A 94 1.62 13.12 5.21
N GLY A 95 1.83 12.72 6.46
CA GLY A 95 1.16 11.55 7.06
C GLY A 95 -0.37 11.62 7.13
N LYS A 96 -0.97 12.81 7.00
CA LYS A 96 -2.44 13.00 6.98
C LYS A 96 -2.98 13.30 5.59
N SER A 97 -2.13 13.64 4.65
CA SER A 97 -2.50 14.11 3.31
C SER A 97 -2.17 13.14 2.19
N CYS A 98 -1.44 12.05 2.50
CA CYS A 98 -1.13 10.98 1.56
C CYS A 98 -1.67 9.65 2.05
N ALA A 99 -1.99 8.77 1.11
CA ALA A 99 -2.19 7.35 1.39
C ALA A 99 -0.92 6.56 1.06
N LEU A 100 -0.82 5.36 1.64
CA LEU A 100 0.31 4.46 1.44
C LEU A 100 -0.21 3.04 1.24
N ILE A 101 0.12 2.42 0.11
CA ILE A 101 -0.29 1.06 -0.23
C ILE A 101 0.91 0.18 -0.55
N THR A 102 0.82 -1.12 -0.24
CA THR A 102 1.92 -2.06 -0.47
C THR A 102 1.46 -3.51 -0.56
N ASP A 103 2.21 -4.32 -1.30
CA ASP A 103 2.14 -5.78 -1.25
C ASP A 103 2.91 -6.37 -0.05
N GLY A 104 3.71 -5.56 0.63
CA GLY A 104 4.37 -5.89 1.89
C GLY A 104 3.51 -5.66 3.13
N ARG A 105 4.13 -5.45 4.28
CA ARG A 105 3.45 -5.19 5.55
C ARG A 105 3.96 -3.96 6.28
N PHE A 106 3.08 -3.33 7.04
CA PHE A 106 3.40 -2.21 7.92
C PHE A 106 3.39 -2.59 9.38
N SER A 107 4.03 -1.76 10.20
CA SER A 107 3.99 -1.86 11.64
C SER A 107 2.58 -1.66 12.21
N GLY A 108 2.29 -2.34 13.31
CA GLY A 108 1.09 -2.10 14.10
C GLY A 108 0.95 -0.67 14.64
N GLY A 109 2.05 0.08 14.76
CA GLY A 109 2.07 1.49 15.16
C GLY A 109 1.75 2.51 14.05
N THR A 110 1.51 2.05 12.83
CA THR A 110 1.22 2.90 11.67
C THR A 110 -0.09 3.66 11.81
N HIS A 111 -0.11 4.92 11.38
CA HIS A 111 -1.28 5.81 11.34
C HIS A 111 -1.48 6.37 9.93
N GLY A 112 -2.70 6.77 9.60
CA GLY A 112 -3.08 7.32 8.31
C GLY A 112 -3.82 6.33 7.42
N PHE A 113 -4.01 6.69 6.14
CA PHE A 113 -4.54 5.78 5.13
C PHE A 113 -3.45 4.80 4.69
N VAL A 114 -3.40 3.63 5.34
CA VAL A 114 -2.38 2.63 5.08
C VAL A 114 -3.01 1.30 4.75
N VAL A 115 -2.67 0.75 3.57
CA VAL A 115 -3.15 -0.53 3.08
C VAL A 115 -1.97 -1.44 2.77
N GLY A 116 -1.85 -2.53 3.48
CA GLY A 116 -0.81 -3.55 3.27
C GLY A 116 -1.38 -4.89 2.84
N HIS A 117 -0.50 -5.86 2.66
CA HIS A 117 -0.86 -7.22 2.29
C HIS A 117 -1.75 -7.30 1.04
N ILE A 118 -1.47 -6.47 0.02
CA ILE A 118 -2.20 -6.49 -1.24
C ILE A 118 -1.89 -7.80 -1.97
N VAL A 119 -2.95 -8.57 -2.26
CA VAL A 119 -2.87 -9.88 -2.91
C VAL A 119 -3.67 -9.86 -4.22
N PRO A 120 -3.08 -10.34 -5.34
CA PRO A 120 -1.72 -10.88 -5.51
C PRO A 120 -0.64 -9.79 -5.40
N GLU A 121 0.55 -10.18 -4.90
CA GLU A 121 1.71 -9.29 -4.89
C GLU A 121 2.26 -9.00 -6.30
N ALA A 122 3.05 -7.95 -6.46
CA ALA A 122 3.55 -7.49 -7.75
C ALA A 122 4.28 -8.60 -8.53
N VAL A 123 5.19 -9.33 -7.88
CA VAL A 123 5.98 -10.39 -8.53
C VAL A 123 5.18 -11.63 -8.91
N GLU A 124 3.98 -11.80 -8.36
CA GLU A 124 3.02 -12.85 -8.75
C GLU A 124 2.00 -12.37 -9.80
N GLY A 125 2.24 -11.21 -10.41
CA GLY A 125 1.40 -10.64 -11.47
C GLY A 125 0.19 -9.88 -10.94
N GLY A 126 0.19 -9.52 -9.67
CA GLY A 126 -0.80 -8.61 -9.08
C GLY A 126 -0.82 -7.26 -9.79
N LEU A 127 -2.00 -6.63 -9.83
CA LEU A 127 -2.18 -5.36 -10.54
C LEU A 127 -1.32 -4.23 -9.92
N ILE A 128 -0.94 -4.34 -8.64
CA ILE A 128 -0.02 -3.40 -8.00
C ILE A 128 1.33 -3.31 -8.73
N GLY A 129 1.78 -4.40 -9.39
CA GLY A 129 2.98 -4.43 -10.23
C GLY A 129 2.86 -3.63 -11.53
N LEU A 130 1.64 -3.33 -11.96
CA LEU A 130 1.33 -2.62 -13.20
C LEU A 130 0.95 -1.15 -12.99
N VAL A 131 0.89 -0.70 -11.73
CA VAL A 131 0.65 0.72 -11.41
C VAL A 131 1.81 1.55 -11.91
N GLU A 132 1.49 2.66 -12.57
CA GLU A 132 2.44 3.66 -13.03
C GLU A 132 2.24 4.98 -12.29
N ASP A 133 3.25 5.86 -12.31
CA ASP A 133 3.11 7.21 -11.79
C ASP A 133 1.96 7.92 -12.52
N ASP A 134 1.25 8.76 -11.79
CA ASP A 134 0.09 9.54 -12.22
C ASP A 134 -1.22 8.73 -12.42
N ASP A 135 -1.22 7.44 -12.22
CA ASP A 135 -2.45 6.66 -12.14
C ASP A 135 -3.33 7.10 -10.96
N ILE A 136 -4.63 7.01 -11.12
CA ILE A 136 -5.58 7.34 -10.05
C ILE A 136 -5.94 6.08 -9.26
N ILE A 137 -5.78 6.17 -7.94
CA ILE A 137 -6.17 5.12 -7.00
C ILE A 137 -7.25 5.63 -6.06
N GLU A 138 -8.26 4.82 -5.83
CA GLU A 138 -9.33 5.07 -4.87
C GLU A 138 -9.31 4.00 -3.77
N ILE A 139 -9.41 4.45 -2.52
CA ILE A 139 -9.53 3.63 -1.31
C ILE A 139 -10.82 4.04 -0.62
N ASP A 140 -11.75 3.13 -0.48
CA ASP A 140 -13.07 3.36 0.12
C ASP A 140 -13.30 2.37 1.28
N ALA A 141 -13.17 2.86 2.49
CA ALA A 141 -13.35 2.07 3.70
C ALA A 141 -14.81 1.76 3.99
N VAL A 142 -15.76 2.57 3.49
CA VAL A 142 -17.19 2.33 3.68
C VAL A 142 -17.62 1.14 2.85
N ASN A 143 -17.17 1.06 1.61
CA ASN A 143 -17.50 -0.01 0.67
C ASN A 143 -16.46 -1.15 0.68
N ASN A 144 -15.45 -1.08 1.57
CA ASN A 144 -14.36 -2.05 1.66
C ASN A 144 -13.67 -2.29 0.30
N SER A 145 -13.37 -1.22 -0.43
CA SER A 145 -12.81 -1.33 -1.76
C SER A 145 -11.50 -0.57 -1.96
N ILE A 146 -10.66 -1.09 -2.86
CA ILE A 146 -9.45 -0.46 -3.36
C ILE A 146 -9.34 -0.68 -4.87
N SER A 147 -9.20 0.40 -5.63
CA SER A 147 -9.29 0.35 -7.10
C SER A 147 -8.25 1.23 -7.78
N LEU A 148 -7.66 0.69 -8.83
CA LEU A 148 -6.90 1.42 -9.84
C LEU A 148 -7.88 1.87 -10.94
N LYS A 149 -7.90 3.15 -11.26
CA LYS A 149 -8.78 3.75 -12.27
C LYS A 149 -8.08 3.85 -13.62
N VAL A 150 -7.74 2.71 -14.18
CA VAL A 150 -7.14 2.54 -15.50
C VAL A 150 -8.03 1.60 -16.31
N SER A 151 -8.16 1.83 -17.62
CA SER A 151 -9.00 0.99 -18.46
C SER A 151 -8.45 -0.43 -18.60
N ASP A 152 -9.34 -1.39 -18.84
CA ASP A 152 -8.96 -2.80 -19.00
C ASP A 152 -8.01 -3.00 -20.20
N GLU A 153 -8.17 -2.19 -21.27
CA GLU A 153 -7.29 -2.21 -22.44
C GLU A 153 -5.86 -1.79 -22.07
N GLU A 154 -5.72 -0.72 -21.29
CA GLU A 154 -4.40 -0.26 -20.85
C GLU A 154 -3.78 -1.25 -19.86
N ILE A 155 -4.56 -1.83 -18.95
CA ILE A 155 -4.10 -2.88 -18.06
C ILE A 155 -3.61 -4.09 -18.86
N ALA A 156 -4.34 -4.52 -19.88
CA ALA A 156 -3.93 -5.64 -20.73
C ALA A 156 -2.61 -5.33 -21.48
N LYS A 157 -2.46 -4.12 -21.99
CA LYS A 157 -1.23 -3.65 -22.65
C LYS A 157 -0.04 -3.65 -21.68
N ARG A 158 -0.20 -3.09 -20.47
CA ARG A 158 0.84 -3.09 -19.44
C ARG A 158 1.21 -4.51 -19.03
N ARG A 159 0.22 -5.40 -18.89
CA ARG A 159 0.44 -6.82 -18.57
C ARG A 159 1.22 -7.56 -19.64
N ALA A 160 0.97 -7.28 -20.92
CA ALA A 160 1.72 -7.87 -22.03
C ALA A 160 3.20 -7.45 -22.05
N ASN A 161 3.51 -6.26 -21.54
CA ASN A 161 4.86 -5.70 -21.46
C ASN A 161 5.52 -5.91 -20.09
N TYR A 162 4.80 -6.48 -19.12
CA TYR A 162 5.30 -6.64 -17.77
C TYR A 162 6.46 -7.62 -17.71
N GLN A 163 7.58 -7.14 -17.19
CA GLN A 163 8.74 -7.97 -16.90
C GLN A 163 8.78 -8.23 -15.39
N LYS A 164 8.67 -9.50 -15.01
CA LYS A 164 8.74 -9.90 -13.62
C LYS A 164 10.09 -9.49 -13.04
N PRO A 165 10.12 -8.66 -11.98
CA PRO A 165 11.36 -8.30 -11.34
C PRO A 165 12.02 -9.52 -10.71
N THR A 166 13.35 -9.55 -10.69
CA THR A 166 14.07 -10.58 -9.96
C THR A 166 13.85 -10.39 -8.46
N PRO A 167 13.43 -11.43 -7.72
CA PRO A 167 13.27 -11.34 -6.27
C PRO A 167 14.57 -10.88 -5.63
N LYS A 168 14.47 -9.97 -4.66
CA LYS A 168 15.66 -9.50 -3.94
C LYS A 168 16.22 -10.64 -3.10
N ALA A 169 17.47 -11.04 -3.35
CA ALA A 169 18.13 -12.00 -2.51
C ALA A 169 18.36 -11.40 -1.11
N VAL A 170 17.93 -12.10 -0.07
CA VAL A 170 18.31 -11.78 1.31
C VAL A 170 19.65 -12.43 1.56
N SER A 171 20.72 -11.65 1.59
CA SER A 171 21.98 -12.15 2.11
C SER A 171 21.88 -12.12 3.65
N TYR A 172 21.56 -13.25 4.25
CA TYR A 172 21.83 -13.47 5.66
C TYR A 172 23.33 -13.70 5.78
N THR A 173 24.09 -12.67 6.09
CA THR A 173 25.41 -12.84 6.66
C THR A 173 25.20 -13.34 8.08
N HIS A 174 25.20 -14.64 8.26
CA HIS A 174 25.38 -15.21 9.59
C HIS A 174 26.85 -15.04 9.95
N LEU A 175 27.08 -14.20 10.94
CA LEU A 175 28.28 -14.19 11.73
C LEU A 175 28.19 -15.26 12.81
#